data_07b4e3c5d93b6b4684f02e26a51d23f9
#
_entry.id   07b4e3c5d93b6b4684f02e26a51d23f9
#
_cell.length_a   1.000
_cell.length_b   1.000
_cell.length_c   1.000
_cell.angle_alpha   90.00
_cell.angle_beta   90.00
_cell.angle_gamma   90.00
#
_symmetry.space_group_name_H-M   'P 1'
#
loop_
_entity.id
_entity.type
_entity.pdbx_description
1 polymer ?
#
loop_
_entity_poly.entity_id
_entity_poly.type
_entity_poly.pdbx_seq_one_letter_code
_entity_poly.pdbx_strand_id
1 'polypeptide(L)'
;MSIVFALATPAAKSAICIFRISGEGCLKSLNELIEKPLDGHRVFGVRPIYFKKRLLDTVGVISFKGPESYTGEDSFEVYAHGGLGVMSLFVDLFKSAGFDEAPPGEFTKRAFLNGKLSLNEAEAVVDVIDSSAEEDVFLSSQSLSGEFSKAVVGFAEDIDFIRVRVEGEIDFSDEGEDFLDGSLFNDLDNLISRFDLFVGGCLNKKNRLVKNKVLFVGPVNSGKS
;
A
#
# COMPACT_ATOMS: atom_id res chain seq x y z
N MET A 1 3.12 -5.89 -17.46
CA MET A 1 1.76 -6.27 -16.96
C MET A 1 0.71 -5.53 -17.76
N SER A 2 -0.54 -6.05 -17.87
CA SER A 2 -1.63 -5.34 -18.57
C SER A 2 -1.96 -4.03 -17.87
N ILE A 3 -2.48 -3.07 -18.64
CA ILE A 3 -3.00 -1.83 -18.09
C ILE A 3 -4.32 -2.14 -17.37
N VAL A 4 -4.41 -1.76 -16.10
CA VAL A 4 -5.61 -1.91 -15.30
C VAL A 4 -6.15 -0.58 -14.84
N PHE A 5 -7.47 -0.50 -14.65
CA PHE A 5 -8.14 0.65 -14.08
C PHE A 5 -9.12 0.26 -12.97
N ALA A 6 -9.37 1.15 -12.05
CA ALA A 6 -10.47 1.03 -11.08
C ALA A 6 -11.03 2.40 -10.69
N LEU A 7 -12.30 2.40 -10.29
CA LEU A 7 -12.89 3.51 -9.54
C LEU A 7 -12.34 3.48 -8.11
N ALA A 8 -11.57 4.50 -7.74
CA ALA A 8 -10.90 4.60 -6.44
C ALA A 8 -11.80 5.22 -5.34
N THR A 9 -12.93 5.80 -5.72
CA THR A 9 -13.94 6.34 -4.82
C THR A 9 -15.17 5.43 -4.78
N PRO A 10 -16.02 5.51 -3.75
CA PRO A 10 -17.27 4.74 -3.73
C PRO A 10 -18.13 5.00 -4.96
N ALA A 11 -18.79 3.94 -5.48
CA ALA A 11 -19.71 4.02 -6.61
C ALA A 11 -21.05 4.65 -6.18
N ALA A 12 -21.00 5.87 -5.69
CA ALA A 12 -22.14 6.63 -5.23
C ALA A 12 -22.11 8.06 -5.81
N LYS A 13 -23.28 8.70 -5.92
CA LYS A 13 -23.37 10.08 -6.37
C LYS A 13 -22.59 11.01 -5.46
N SER A 14 -21.60 11.72 -6.02
CA SER A 14 -20.70 12.65 -5.33
C SER A 14 -20.35 13.83 -6.23
N ALA A 15 -19.65 14.83 -5.70
CA ALA A 15 -19.16 15.93 -6.52
C ALA A 15 -18.04 15.47 -7.48
N ILE A 16 -17.16 14.60 -7.01
CA ILE A 16 -15.99 14.09 -7.74
C ILE A 16 -15.92 12.57 -7.58
N CYS A 17 -15.56 11.89 -8.65
CA CYS A 17 -15.07 10.51 -8.61
C CYS A 17 -13.67 10.43 -9.19
N ILE A 18 -12.88 9.46 -8.70
CA ILE A 18 -11.50 9.28 -9.08
C ILE A 18 -11.33 7.89 -9.69
N PHE A 19 -10.80 7.85 -10.91
CA PHE A 19 -10.31 6.62 -11.52
C PHE A 19 -8.80 6.58 -11.43
N ARG A 20 -8.27 5.43 -11.06
CA ARG A 20 -6.83 5.15 -11.06
C ARG A 20 -6.51 4.12 -12.12
N ILE A 21 -5.45 4.40 -12.89
CA ILE A 21 -4.98 3.54 -13.97
C ILE A 21 -3.49 3.28 -13.76
N SER A 22 -3.04 2.03 -13.95
CA SER A 22 -1.64 1.64 -13.82
C SER A 22 -1.29 0.52 -14.80
N GLY A 23 -0.07 0.55 -15.31
CA GLY A 23 0.49 -0.47 -16.19
C GLY A 23 1.43 0.09 -17.24
N GLU A 24 2.24 -0.78 -17.81
CA GLU A 24 3.19 -0.40 -18.84
C GLU A 24 2.49 0.21 -20.05
N GLY A 25 2.95 1.40 -20.47
CA GLY A 25 2.39 2.12 -21.60
C GLY A 25 1.11 2.93 -21.32
N CYS A 26 0.59 2.94 -20.09
CA CYS A 26 -0.65 3.65 -19.77
C CYS A 26 -0.55 5.17 -20.01
N LEU A 27 0.62 5.79 -19.83
CA LEU A 27 0.82 7.21 -20.12
C LEU A 27 0.75 7.52 -21.62
N LYS A 28 1.16 6.58 -22.49
CA LYS A 28 0.97 6.71 -23.93
C LYS A 28 -0.52 6.66 -24.27
N SER A 29 -1.23 5.70 -23.71
CA SER A 29 -2.68 5.58 -23.89
C SER A 29 -3.44 6.79 -23.34
N LEU A 30 -2.98 7.37 -22.20
CA LEU A 30 -3.53 8.63 -21.70
C LEU A 30 -3.46 9.74 -22.76
N ASN A 31 -2.30 9.91 -23.40
CA ASN A 31 -2.09 10.96 -24.40
C ASN A 31 -2.96 10.76 -25.65
N GLU A 32 -3.47 9.55 -25.90
CA GLU A 32 -4.47 9.28 -26.96
C GLU A 32 -5.89 9.67 -26.51
N LEU A 33 -6.17 9.68 -25.21
CA LEU A 33 -7.48 10.04 -24.65
C LEU A 33 -7.68 11.54 -24.44
N ILE A 34 -6.59 12.32 -24.39
CA ILE A 34 -6.60 13.77 -24.13
C ILE A 34 -6.04 14.55 -25.33
N GLU A 35 -6.63 15.71 -25.62
CA GLU A 35 -6.20 16.53 -26.77
C GLU A 35 -4.79 17.12 -26.63
N LYS A 36 -4.37 17.45 -25.39
CA LYS A 36 -3.06 18.02 -25.09
C LYS A 36 -2.32 17.10 -24.13
N PRO A 37 -1.22 16.48 -24.55
CA PRO A 37 -0.41 15.62 -23.70
C PRO A 37 -0.04 16.27 -22.38
N LEU A 38 0.13 15.45 -21.35
CA LEU A 38 0.75 15.82 -20.10
C LEU A 38 2.21 15.38 -20.14
N ASP A 39 3.11 16.35 -20.32
CA ASP A 39 4.55 16.07 -20.34
C ASP A 39 5.13 16.27 -18.94
N GLY A 40 5.74 15.21 -18.40
CA GLY A 40 6.43 15.22 -17.12
C GLY A 40 5.89 14.24 -16.09
N HIS A 41 6.53 14.26 -14.92
CA HIS A 41 6.17 13.46 -13.76
C HIS A 41 5.40 14.33 -12.76
N ARG A 42 4.28 13.79 -12.21
CA ARG A 42 3.37 14.50 -11.27
C ARG A 42 2.81 15.82 -11.82
N VAL A 43 2.54 15.84 -13.12
CA VAL A 43 1.93 17.00 -13.75
C VAL A 43 0.42 16.87 -13.69
N PHE A 44 -0.24 17.87 -13.10
CA PHE A 44 -1.69 17.99 -13.10
C PHE A 44 -2.15 18.90 -14.23
N GLY A 45 -3.23 18.53 -14.90
CA GLY A 45 -3.85 19.37 -15.91
C GLY A 45 -5.34 19.10 -16.06
N VAL A 46 -6.09 20.14 -16.40
CA VAL A 46 -7.52 19.99 -16.74
C VAL A 46 -7.65 19.72 -18.23
N ARG A 47 -8.38 18.68 -18.60
CA ARG A 47 -8.51 18.18 -19.98
C ARG A 47 -9.95 17.78 -20.30
N PRO A 48 -10.47 18.15 -21.48
CA PRO A 48 -11.69 17.55 -21.98
C PRO A 48 -11.41 16.12 -22.44
N ILE A 49 -12.30 15.20 -22.08
CA ILE A 49 -12.30 13.81 -22.55
C ILE A 49 -13.51 13.57 -23.41
N TYR A 50 -13.29 12.95 -24.57
CA TYR A 50 -14.34 12.62 -25.52
C TYR A 50 -14.54 11.12 -25.60
N PHE A 51 -15.79 10.70 -25.71
CA PHE A 51 -16.16 9.32 -25.97
C PHE A 51 -17.21 9.26 -27.07
N LYS A 52 -17.03 8.36 -28.05
CA LYS A 52 -17.92 8.26 -29.23
C LYS A 52 -18.15 9.63 -29.92
N LYS A 53 -17.07 10.42 -30.06
CA LYS A 53 -17.07 11.77 -30.66
C LYS A 53 -17.92 12.83 -29.92
N ARG A 54 -18.26 12.58 -28.65
CA ARG A 54 -19.00 13.52 -27.82
C ARG A 54 -18.20 13.85 -26.58
N LEU A 55 -18.26 15.10 -26.13
CA LEU A 55 -17.66 15.49 -24.86
C LEU A 55 -18.30 14.66 -23.74
N LEU A 56 -17.48 13.87 -23.02
CA LEU A 56 -17.91 13.11 -21.88
C LEU A 56 -17.86 13.97 -20.62
N ASP A 57 -16.70 14.57 -20.35
CA ASP A 57 -16.48 15.43 -19.19
C ASP A 57 -15.20 16.28 -19.39
N THR A 58 -15.07 17.32 -18.57
CA THR A 58 -13.81 18.07 -18.45
C THR A 58 -13.21 17.74 -17.08
N VAL A 59 -12.12 16.99 -17.09
CA VAL A 59 -11.57 16.32 -15.91
C VAL A 59 -10.19 16.84 -15.51
N GLY A 60 -9.87 16.74 -14.23
CA GLY A 60 -8.49 16.83 -13.78
C GLY A 60 -7.77 15.52 -14.09
N VAL A 61 -6.54 15.59 -14.59
CA VAL A 61 -5.70 14.43 -14.83
C VAL A 61 -4.34 14.67 -14.21
N ILE A 62 -3.79 13.66 -13.54
CA ILE A 62 -2.41 13.67 -13.04
C ILE A 62 -1.68 12.42 -13.50
N SER A 63 -0.44 12.58 -13.96
CA SER A 63 0.41 11.50 -14.42
C SER A 63 1.54 11.22 -13.43
N PHE A 64 1.87 9.95 -13.24
CA PHE A 64 2.98 9.47 -12.42
C PHE A 64 3.84 8.52 -13.25
N LYS A 65 5.10 8.85 -13.40
CA LYS A 65 6.06 8.01 -14.13
C LYS A 65 6.71 7.00 -13.18
N GLY A 66 6.75 5.74 -13.56
CA GLY A 66 7.50 4.74 -12.81
C GLY A 66 9.00 5.03 -12.74
N PRO A 67 9.68 4.65 -11.65
CA PRO A 67 9.17 3.96 -10.46
C PRO A 67 8.54 4.88 -9.41
N GLU A 68 8.41 6.19 -9.65
CA GLU A 68 7.92 7.18 -8.68
C GLU A 68 6.38 7.30 -8.64
N SER A 69 5.69 6.18 -8.71
CA SER A 69 4.24 6.02 -8.58
C SER A 69 3.89 5.13 -7.39
N TYR A 70 2.61 5.01 -7.07
CA TYR A 70 2.15 4.11 -6.01
C TYR A 70 2.46 2.64 -6.31
N THR A 71 2.21 2.20 -7.53
CA THR A 71 2.45 0.81 -7.96
C THR A 71 3.88 0.52 -8.39
N GLY A 72 4.73 1.55 -8.55
CA GLY A 72 6.04 1.43 -9.18
C GLY A 72 6.00 1.37 -10.71
N GLU A 73 4.81 1.26 -11.32
CA GLU A 73 4.59 1.31 -12.76
C GLU A 73 4.22 2.75 -13.19
N ASP A 74 4.20 3.01 -14.51
CA ASP A 74 3.53 4.20 -15.02
C ASP A 74 2.06 4.18 -14.59
N SER A 75 1.55 5.32 -14.17
CA SER A 75 0.16 5.44 -13.74
C SER A 75 -0.40 6.84 -13.95
N PHE A 76 -1.73 6.94 -14.00
CA PHE A 76 -2.41 8.22 -13.99
C PHE A 76 -3.74 8.13 -13.24
N GLU A 77 -4.22 9.28 -12.80
CA GLU A 77 -5.52 9.40 -12.16
C GLU A 77 -6.38 10.41 -12.92
N VAL A 78 -7.67 10.11 -13.00
CA VAL A 78 -8.70 10.95 -13.64
C VAL A 78 -9.71 11.37 -12.58
N TYR A 79 -9.83 12.66 -12.38
CA TYR A 79 -10.75 13.31 -11.44
C TYR A 79 -11.95 13.84 -12.22
N ALA A 80 -13.02 13.07 -12.30
CA ALA A 80 -14.22 13.37 -13.05
C ALA A 80 -15.40 13.76 -12.12
N HIS A 81 -16.49 14.29 -12.68
CA HIS A 81 -17.70 14.51 -11.92
C HIS A 81 -18.32 13.19 -11.45
N GLY A 82 -18.75 13.14 -10.18
CA GLY A 82 -19.23 11.93 -9.50
C GLY A 82 -20.68 11.53 -9.80
N GLY A 83 -21.12 11.69 -11.04
CA GLY A 83 -22.42 11.19 -11.50
C GLY A 83 -22.36 9.72 -11.90
N LEU A 84 -23.35 8.88 -11.55
CA LEU A 84 -23.35 7.46 -11.89
C LEU A 84 -23.24 7.22 -13.40
N GLY A 85 -23.90 8.05 -14.22
CA GLY A 85 -23.78 7.98 -15.68
C GLY A 85 -22.38 8.35 -16.18
N VAL A 86 -21.71 9.31 -15.55
CA VAL A 86 -20.32 9.68 -15.86
C VAL A 86 -19.38 8.52 -15.53
N MET A 87 -19.53 7.92 -14.35
CA MET A 87 -18.74 6.74 -13.93
C MET A 87 -18.90 5.58 -14.92
N SER A 88 -20.14 5.26 -15.32
CA SER A 88 -20.40 4.19 -16.30
C SER A 88 -19.74 4.47 -17.65
N LEU A 89 -19.82 5.71 -18.15
CA LEU A 89 -19.21 6.09 -19.42
C LEU A 89 -17.67 6.04 -19.37
N PHE A 90 -17.04 6.37 -18.24
CA PHE A 90 -15.59 6.19 -18.07
C PHE A 90 -15.18 4.73 -18.04
N VAL A 91 -15.95 3.86 -17.38
CA VAL A 91 -15.71 2.40 -17.42
C VAL A 91 -15.76 1.89 -18.87
N ASP A 92 -16.79 2.29 -19.63
CA ASP A 92 -16.90 1.92 -21.04
C ASP A 92 -15.74 2.46 -21.89
N LEU A 93 -15.32 3.70 -21.64
CA LEU A 93 -14.17 4.33 -22.30
C LEU A 93 -12.88 3.53 -22.06
N PHE A 94 -12.56 3.22 -20.81
CA PHE A 94 -11.34 2.50 -20.48
C PHE A 94 -11.36 1.05 -21.01
N LYS A 95 -12.50 0.36 -20.93
CA LYS A 95 -12.65 -0.96 -21.55
C LYS A 95 -12.47 -0.90 -23.08
N SER A 96 -13.00 0.14 -23.74
CA SER A 96 -12.82 0.34 -25.18
C SER A 96 -11.39 0.67 -25.58
N ALA A 97 -10.60 1.26 -24.65
CA ALA A 97 -9.17 1.51 -24.83
C ALA A 97 -8.31 0.26 -24.55
N GLY A 98 -8.92 -0.89 -24.22
CA GLY A 98 -8.25 -2.15 -23.97
C GLY A 98 -7.67 -2.29 -22.55
N PHE A 99 -8.17 -1.50 -21.59
CA PHE A 99 -7.77 -1.63 -20.20
C PHE A 99 -8.66 -2.66 -19.48
N ASP A 100 -8.04 -3.42 -18.58
CA ASP A 100 -8.74 -4.40 -17.74
C ASP A 100 -9.23 -3.73 -16.44
N GLU A 101 -10.42 -4.11 -15.99
CA GLU A 101 -10.93 -3.65 -14.70
C GLU A 101 -10.19 -4.38 -13.57
N ALA A 102 -9.55 -3.62 -12.69
CA ALA A 102 -8.75 -4.16 -11.60
C ALA A 102 -9.64 -4.81 -10.52
N PRO A 103 -9.33 -6.03 -10.07
CA PRO A 103 -9.95 -6.57 -8.88
C PRO A 103 -9.55 -5.76 -7.62
N PRO A 104 -10.33 -5.85 -6.52
CA PRO A 104 -9.97 -5.22 -5.27
C PRO A 104 -8.55 -5.59 -4.81
N GLY A 105 -7.76 -4.58 -4.39
CA GLY A 105 -6.40 -4.76 -3.92
C GLY A 105 -5.32 -4.87 -5.00
N GLU A 106 -5.65 -4.87 -6.30
CA GLU A 106 -4.67 -5.07 -7.38
C GLU A 106 -3.55 -4.00 -7.38
N PHE A 107 -3.86 -2.74 -7.13
CA PHE A 107 -2.84 -1.68 -7.08
C PHE A 107 -1.86 -1.88 -5.91
N THR A 108 -2.35 -2.24 -4.73
CA THR A 108 -1.53 -2.53 -3.56
C THR A 108 -0.68 -3.79 -3.76
N LYS A 109 -1.26 -4.82 -4.40
CA LYS A 109 -0.52 -6.03 -4.79
C LYS A 109 0.63 -5.70 -5.75
N ARG A 110 0.39 -4.86 -6.77
CA ARG A 110 1.45 -4.41 -7.69
C ARG A 110 2.52 -3.60 -6.96
N ALA A 111 2.12 -2.70 -6.06
CA ALA A 111 3.06 -1.95 -5.22
C ALA A 111 3.95 -2.90 -4.39
N PHE A 112 3.39 -3.94 -3.79
CA PHE A 112 4.16 -4.96 -3.08
C PHE A 112 5.10 -5.75 -4.01
N LEU A 113 4.61 -6.25 -5.15
CA LEU A 113 5.42 -7.01 -6.11
C LEU A 113 6.58 -6.19 -6.72
N ASN A 114 6.39 -4.88 -6.85
CA ASN A 114 7.41 -3.95 -7.34
C ASN A 114 8.30 -3.38 -6.22
N GLY A 115 8.20 -3.90 -5.00
CA GLY A 115 9.05 -3.48 -3.87
C GLY A 115 8.77 -2.07 -3.35
N LYS A 116 7.60 -1.50 -3.65
CA LYS A 116 7.18 -0.18 -3.16
C LYS A 116 6.65 -0.22 -1.74
N LEU A 117 6.05 -1.35 -1.37
CA LEU A 117 5.51 -1.62 -0.05
C LEU A 117 6.02 -2.98 0.44
N SER A 118 6.31 -3.11 1.73
CA SER A 118 6.44 -4.40 2.40
C SER A 118 5.07 -5.05 2.57
N LEU A 119 5.03 -6.34 2.91
CA LEU A 119 3.77 -7.04 3.16
C LEU A 119 2.96 -6.37 4.28
N ASN A 120 3.62 -5.99 5.38
CA ASN A 120 2.98 -5.30 6.50
C ASN A 120 2.38 -3.95 6.11
N GLU A 121 3.08 -3.18 5.27
CA GLU A 121 2.56 -1.91 4.75
C GLU A 121 1.36 -2.14 3.82
N ALA A 122 1.40 -3.19 2.99
CA ALA A 122 0.29 -3.55 2.11
C ALA A 122 -0.97 -3.97 2.91
N GLU A 123 -0.81 -4.73 3.99
CA GLU A 123 -1.89 -5.07 4.93
C GLU A 123 -2.41 -3.82 5.66
N ALA A 124 -1.52 -2.95 6.10
CA ALA A 124 -1.89 -1.71 6.80
C ALA A 124 -2.72 -0.75 5.93
N VAL A 125 -2.62 -0.80 4.60
CA VAL A 125 -3.49 -0.01 3.70
C VAL A 125 -4.96 -0.34 3.94
N VAL A 126 -5.30 -1.63 4.06
CA VAL A 126 -6.67 -2.08 4.33
C VAL A 126 -7.10 -1.68 5.73
N ASP A 127 -6.23 -1.85 6.72
CA ASP A 127 -6.51 -1.49 8.11
C ASP A 127 -6.81 0.01 8.27
N VAL A 128 -6.07 0.89 7.58
CA VAL A 128 -6.34 2.34 7.57
C VAL A 128 -7.72 2.64 6.97
N ILE A 129 -8.06 1.99 5.86
CA ILE A 129 -9.35 2.21 5.16
C ILE A 129 -10.53 1.73 6.02
N ASP A 130 -10.38 0.60 6.70
CA ASP A 130 -11.43 -0.01 7.54
C ASP A 130 -11.49 0.56 8.96
N SER A 131 -10.53 1.40 9.34
CA SER A 131 -10.47 2.02 10.67
C SER A 131 -11.68 2.90 10.92
N SER A 132 -12.36 2.69 12.05
CA SER A 132 -13.53 3.48 12.46
C SER A 132 -13.28 4.28 13.73
N ALA A 133 -12.26 3.93 14.52
CA ALA A 133 -11.87 4.63 15.72
C ALA A 133 -10.57 5.41 15.48
N GLU A 134 -10.43 6.55 16.17
CA GLU A 134 -9.25 7.42 16.05
C GLU A 134 -7.94 6.69 16.36
N GLU A 135 -7.92 5.89 17.41
CA GLU A 135 -6.73 5.11 17.78
C GLU A 135 -6.35 4.07 16.74
N ASP A 136 -7.33 3.43 16.07
CA ASP A 136 -7.08 2.46 15.01
C ASP A 136 -6.42 3.13 13.81
N VAL A 137 -6.85 4.35 13.46
CA VAL A 137 -6.24 5.14 12.37
C VAL A 137 -4.77 5.42 12.67
N PHE A 138 -4.43 5.87 13.88
CA PHE A 138 -3.04 6.16 14.26
C PHE A 138 -2.17 4.91 14.23
N LEU A 139 -2.67 3.78 14.73
CA LEU A 139 -1.93 2.51 14.75
C LEU A 139 -1.67 1.97 13.33
N SER A 140 -2.71 1.97 12.50
CA SER A 140 -2.59 1.51 11.12
C SER A 140 -1.69 2.43 10.29
N SER A 141 -1.76 3.77 10.53
CA SER A 141 -0.88 4.74 9.87
C SER A 141 0.59 4.56 10.27
N GLN A 142 0.89 4.22 11.54
CA GLN A 142 2.26 3.88 11.95
C GLN A 142 2.77 2.61 11.25
N SER A 143 1.91 1.60 11.07
CA SER A 143 2.27 0.39 10.32
C SER A 143 2.53 0.71 8.84
N LEU A 144 1.71 1.58 8.25
CA LEU A 144 1.85 2.04 6.87
C LEU A 144 3.09 2.92 6.65
N SER A 145 3.60 3.61 7.69
CA SER A 145 4.84 4.41 7.59
C SER A 145 6.12 3.57 7.50
N GLY A 146 6.01 2.25 7.64
CA GLY A 146 7.14 1.32 7.60
C GLY A 146 7.97 1.28 8.89
N GLU A 147 7.54 1.91 9.97
CA GLU A 147 8.27 1.91 11.25
C GLU A 147 8.48 0.49 11.80
N PHE A 148 7.43 -0.34 11.70
CA PHE A 148 7.52 -1.75 12.11
C PHE A 148 8.57 -2.51 11.28
N SER A 149 8.51 -2.39 9.96
CA SER A 149 9.45 -3.06 9.05
C SER A 149 10.89 -2.62 9.30
N LYS A 150 11.14 -1.33 9.52
CA LYS A 150 12.46 -0.79 9.85
C LYS A 150 12.98 -1.34 11.17
N ALA A 151 12.12 -1.42 12.19
CA ALA A 151 12.52 -1.98 13.48
C ALA A 151 12.93 -3.45 13.37
N VAL A 152 12.14 -4.27 12.63
CA VAL A 152 12.45 -5.70 12.41
C VAL A 152 13.75 -5.88 11.64
N VAL A 153 13.99 -5.09 10.59
CA VAL A 153 15.26 -5.12 9.84
C VAL A 153 16.43 -4.74 10.75
N GLY A 154 16.28 -3.69 11.57
CA GLY A 154 17.32 -3.30 12.52
C GLY A 154 17.67 -4.40 13.53
N PHE A 155 16.66 -5.14 14.05
CA PHE A 155 16.93 -6.30 14.90
C PHE A 155 17.66 -7.43 14.16
N ALA A 156 17.30 -7.68 12.88
CA ALA A 156 18.00 -8.69 12.09
C ALA A 156 19.46 -8.32 11.85
N GLU A 157 19.76 -7.06 11.57
CA GLU A 157 21.14 -6.55 11.43
C GLU A 157 21.93 -6.67 12.75
N ASP A 158 21.33 -6.33 13.88
CA ASP A 158 21.95 -6.46 15.20
C ASP A 158 22.26 -7.95 15.52
N ILE A 159 21.35 -8.86 15.19
CA ILE A 159 21.54 -10.31 15.35
C ILE A 159 22.68 -10.80 14.44
N ASP A 160 22.71 -10.40 13.18
CA ASP A 160 23.77 -10.77 12.25
C ASP A 160 25.14 -10.27 12.72
N PHE A 161 25.21 -9.05 13.27
CA PHE A 161 26.43 -8.53 13.85
C PHE A 161 26.96 -9.40 15.02
N ILE A 162 26.06 -9.78 15.94
CA ILE A 162 26.41 -10.69 17.05
C ILE A 162 26.85 -12.06 16.52
N ARG A 163 26.11 -12.61 15.53
CA ARG A 163 26.43 -13.89 14.91
C ARG A 163 27.84 -13.91 14.34
N VAL A 164 28.23 -12.91 13.56
CA VAL A 164 29.56 -12.83 12.94
C VAL A 164 30.66 -12.82 14.01
N ARG A 165 30.46 -12.13 15.15
CA ARG A 165 31.44 -12.12 16.25
C ARG A 165 31.57 -13.49 16.91
N VAL A 166 30.44 -14.20 17.12
CA VAL A 166 30.45 -15.56 17.68
C VAL A 166 31.11 -16.57 16.72
N GLU A 167 30.79 -16.49 15.41
CA GLU A 167 31.43 -17.31 14.38
C GLU A 167 32.94 -17.07 14.33
N GLY A 168 33.38 -15.80 14.40
CA GLY A 168 34.80 -15.44 14.45
C GLY A 168 35.54 -16.06 15.65
N GLU A 169 34.92 -16.07 16.84
CA GLU A 169 35.52 -16.71 18.03
C GLU A 169 35.65 -18.23 17.85
N ILE A 170 34.65 -18.89 17.24
CA ILE A 170 34.67 -20.33 16.99
C ILE A 170 35.77 -20.68 16.00
N ASP A 171 35.88 -19.91 14.92
CA ASP A 171 36.83 -20.20 13.82
C ASP A 171 38.29 -19.89 14.17
N PHE A 172 38.54 -18.87 15.03
CA PHE A 172 39.87 -18.40 15.36
C PHE A 172 40.28 -18.60 16.84
N SER A 173 39.50 -19.42 17.55
CA SER A 173 39.76 -19.70 18.98
C SER A 173 41.17 -20.22 19.27
N ASP A 174 41.83 -20.89 18.29
CA ASP A 174 43.17 -21.45 18.41
C ASP A 174 44.29 -20.41 18.14
N GLU A 175 43.94 -19.24 17.59
CA GLU A 175 44.92 -18.19 17.24
C GLU A 175 45.12 -17.16 18.34
N GLY A 176 44.45 -17.26 19.46
CA GLY A 176 44.63 -16.43 20.64
C GLY A 176 44.06 -15.01 20.52
N GLU A 177 43.19 -14.77 19.55
CA GLU A 177 42.41 -13.54 19.46
C GLU A 177 41.06 -13.73 20.15
N ASP A 178 40.82 -12.98 21.23
CA ASP A 178 39.58 -12.98 22.00
C ASP A 178 38.53 -12.10 21.31
N PHE A 179 37.62 -12.69 20.50
CA PHE A 179 36.49 -12.00 19.93
C PHE A 179 35.29 -11.90 20.89
N LEU A 180 35.26 -12.76 21.93
CA LEU A 180 34.29 -12.72 23.02
C LEU A 180 34.82 -11.84 24.17
N ASP A 181 34.99 -10.58 23.89
CA ASP A 181 35.21 -9.63 24.98
C ASP A 181 33.90 -9.45 25.80
N GLY A 182 33.99 -8.97 27.03
CA GLY A 182 32.78 -8.77 27.87
C GLY A 182 31.75 -7.85 27.27
N SER A 183 32.02 -7.19 26.14
CA SER A 183 31.06 -6.32 25.44
C SER A 183 29.99 -7.12 24.67
N LEU A 184 30.30 -8.34 24.17
CA LEU A 184 29.34 -9.16 23.42
C LEU A 184 28.13 -9.52 24.28
N PHE A 185 28.33 -9.90 25.53
CA PHE A 185 27.21 -10.20 26.44
C PHE A 185 26.37 -8.96 26.75
N ASN A 186 27.01 -7.80 26.88
CA ASN A 186 26.31 -6.53 27.07
C ASN A 186 25.46 -6.17 25.80
N ASP A 187 26.01 -6.39 24.60
CA ASP A 187 25.30 -6.16 23.34
C ASP A 187 24.10 -7.08 23.21
N LEU A 188 24.24 -8.35 23.60
CA LEU A 188 23.16 -9.33 23.60
C LEU A 188 22.06 -8.96 24.62
N ASP A 189 22.41 -8.58 25.83
CA ASP A 189 21.45 -8.17 26.87
C ASP A 189 20.70 -6.89 26.46
N ASN A 190 21.40 -5.94 25.83
CA ASN A 190 20.78 -4.75 25.26
C ASN A 190 19.81 -5.10 24.14
N LEU A 191 20.18 -6.01 23.23
CA LEU A 191 19.34 -6.45 22.14
C LEU A 191 18.06 -7.14 22.66
N ILE A 192 18.20 -8.05 23.63
CA ILE A 192 17.07 -8.72 24.29
C ILE A 192 16.13 -7.69 24.93
N SER A 193 16.67 -6.75 25.68
CA SER A 193 15.87 -5.72 26.36
C SER A 193 15.08 -4.85 25.37
N ARG A 194 15.72 -4.43 24.28
CA ARG A 194 15.07 -3.66 23.20
C ARG A 194 13.98 -4.46 22.50
N PHE A 195 14.24 -5.75 22.24
CA PHE A 195 13.29 -6.65 21.60
C PHE A 195 12.07 -6.88 22.50
N ASP A 196 12.25 -7.11 23.80
CA ASP A 196 11.15 -7.28 24.76
C ASP A 196 10.25 -6.04 24.84
N LEU A 197 10.85 -4.85 24.86
CA LEU A 197 10.11 -3.58 24.82
C LEU A 197 9.30 -3.44 23.52
N PHE A 198 9.90 -3.80 22.39
CA PHE A 198 9.23 -3.76 21.08
C PHE A 198 8.06 -4.74 21.02
N VAL A 199 8.25 -6.00 21.43
CA VAL A 199 7.20 -7.02 21.48
C VAL A 199 6.08 -6.62 22.43
N GLY A 200 6.41 -6.10 23.62
CA GLY A 200 5.43 -5.59 24.58
C GLY A 200 4.57 -4.47 23.99
N GLY A 201 5.16 -3.57 23.21
CA GLY A 201 4.44 -2.54 22.47
C GLY A 201 3.50 -3.11 21.42
N CYS A 202 3.94 -4.12 20.64
CA CYS A 202 3.14 -4.77 19.62
C CYS A 202 1.94 -5.54 20.20
N LEU A 203 2.14 -6.28 21.30
CA LEU A 203 1.09 -7.07 21.95
C LEU A 203 -0.01 -6.16 22.52
N ASN A 204 0.33 -5.05 23.11
CA ASN A 204 -0.63 -4.08 23.61
C ASN A 204 -1.48 -3.45 22.48
N LYS A 205 -0.90 -3.26 21.28
CA LYS A 205 -1.60 -2.79 20.08
C LYS A 205 -2.57 -3.82 19.55
N LYS A 206 -2.17 -5.09 19.45
CA LYS A 206 -3.00 -6.19 18.92
C LYS A 206 -4.30 -6.38 19.68
N ASN A 207 -4.29 -6.24 21.01
CA ASN A 207 -5.48 -6.36 21.83
C ASN A 207 -6.53 -5.26 21.59
N ARG A 208 -6.15 -4.13 20.99
CA ARG A 208 -7.05 -3.02 20.64
C ARG A 208 -7.69 -3.19 19.26
N LEU A 209 -7.01 -3.82 18.31
CA LEU A 209 -7.49 -4.05 16.94
C LEU A 209 -8.46 -5.24 16.82
N VAL A 210 -8.59 -6.09 17.84
CA VAL A 210 -9.52 -7.21 17.83
C VAL A 210 -10.95 -6.68 18.00
N LYS A 211 -11.68 -6.56 16.89
CA LYS A 211 -13.13 -6.32 16.91
C LYS A 211 -13.81 -7.48 17.63
N ASN A 212 -14.52 -7.22 18.71
CA ASN A 212 -15.33 -8.22 19.42
C ASN A 212 -16.41 -8.75 18.46
N LYS A 213 -16.29 -10.03 18.08
CA LYS A 213 -17.32 -10.70 17.27
C LYS A 213 -18.37 -11.24 18.24
N VAL A 214 -19.57 -10.69 18.18
CA VAL A 214 -20.73 -11.21 18.93
C VAL A 214 -21.53 -12.11 18.00
N LEU A 215 -21.67 -13.38 18.38
CA LEU A 215 -22.43 -14.36 17.62
C LEU A 215 -23.74 -14.68 18.40
N PHE A 216 -24.88 -14.41 17.77
CA PHE A 216 -26.18 -14.82 18.29
C PHE A 216 -26.46 -16.26 17.85
N VAL A 217 -26.51 -17.19 18.79
CA VAL A 217 -26.78 -18.60 18.55
C VAL A 217 -28.13 -18.99 19.15
N GLY A 218 -28.94 -19.72 18.41
CA GLY A 218 -30.23 -20.21 18.89
C GLY A 218 -30.99 -20.98 17.80
N PRO A 219 -32.09 -21.66 18.14
CA PRO A 219 -32.91 -22.38 17.20
C PRO A 219 -33.55 -21.48 16.15
N VAL A 220 -34.11 -22.07 15.10
CA VAL A 220 -34.82 -21.32 14.04
C VAL A 220 -35.99 -20.57 14.66
N ASN A 221 -36.27 -19.32 14.21
CA ASN A 221 -37.34 -18.44 14.72
C ASN A 221 -37.17 -17.94 16.16
N SER A 222 -35.96 -17.90 16.71
CA SER A 222 -35.70 -17.35 18.06
C SER A 222 -35.33 -15.86 18.07
N GLY A 223 -35.65 -15.09 17.03
CA GLY A 223 -35.44 -13.61 16.99
C GLY A 223 -33.97 -13.20 16.86
N LYS A 224 -33.15 -13.96 16.14
CA LYS A 224 -31.71 -13.65 15.94
C LYS A 224 -31.43 -12.59 14.88
N SER A 225 -32.39 -12.27 14.04
CA SER A 225 -32.32 -11.29 12.94
C SER A 225 -33.09 -10.03 13.26
#